data_29cdbfd468e963c2a6f8ce9dcf1b5154
#
_entry.id   29cdbfd468e963c2a6f8ce9dcf1b5154
#
_cell.length_a   1.000
_cell.length_b   1.000
_cell.length_c   1.000
_cell.angle_alpha   90.00
_cell.angle_beta   90.00
_cell.angle_gamma   90.00
#
_symmetry.space_group_name_H-M   'P 1'
#
loop_
_entity.id
_entity.type
_entity.pdbx_description
1 polymer ?
#
loop_
_entity_poly.entity_id
_entity_poly.type
_entity_poly.pdbx_seq_one_letter_code
_entity_poly.pdbx_strand_id
1 'polypeptide(L)'
;MTDLLIIGGGAAGLMAAGAACTRGLTTAVVEHNPKGPGQKLLITGKGRCNVTNDCDVREFLNYVRHNPRFLYSALYAFSPASAMELFESLGVPLKTERGRRVFPQSDRAADVLAALRSYAADAKFVHGSAKELLIEDGRCVGVRTSDGKTHRAAHVLVTTGGTSYPATGSDGSGYKLARQAGHTIVPPQPSLCSLVSPDPACRQMMGLSLRNVTLTLLKDGKPLFTEQGEALFTHFGISGPLVLSASTYIDDVQLHRYIAEFDLKPALDEKTLYDRLTRDFAALGGHSAQGALEKLLPNSMRPVAVKKWGVDPATRAAQITREQKMALVHLCKHWQVPISELGDLQHAVITAGGVDTKEVDPKTMQSKLCSGLYFAGEVLDVDARTGGYNLQIAWATAQAAVRAIGNDT
;
A
#
# COMPACT_ATOMS: atom_id res chain seq x y z
N MET A 1 2.82 36.76 9.95
CA MET A 1 1.61 36.02 9.48
C MET A 1 2.10 34.67 9.03
N THR A 2 1.39 33.59 9.26
CA THR A 2 1.80 32.25 8.78
C THR A 2 1.57 32.19 7.27
N ASP A 3 2.58 31.82 6.50
CA ASP A 3 2.46 31.68 5.04
C ASP A 3 1.78 30.35 4.69
N LEU A 4 2.21 29.26 5.35
CA LEU A 4 1.67 27.92 5.14
C LEU A 4 1.26 27.26 6.44
N LEU A 5 -0.01 26.86 6.55
CA LEU A 5 -0.55 26.02 7.60
C LEU A 5 -0.80 24.60 7.07
N ILE A 6 -0.14 23.62 7.65
CA ILE A 6 -0.24 22.21 7.28
C ILE A 6 -1.12 21.49 8.31
N ILE A 7 -2.11 20.72 7.86
CA ILE A 7 -2.98 19.91 8.70
C ILE A 7 -2.58 18.44 8.57
N GLY A 8 -2.01 17.89 9.63
CA GLY A 8 -1.48 16.53 9.70
C GLY A 8 0.04 16.47 9.49
N GLY A 9 0.77 16.06 10.51
CA GLY A 9 2.23 15.90 10.52
C GLY A 9 2.68 14.50 10.09
N GLY A 10 1.96 13.86 9.15
CA GLY A 10 2.35 12.58 8.57
C GLY A 10 3.54 12.70 7.59
N ALA A 11 3.73 11.67 6.77
CA ALA A 11 4.78 11.65 5.74
C ALA A 11 4.73 12.90 4.84
N ALA A 12 3.61 13.15 4.18
CA ALA A 12 3.42 14.30 3.31
C ALA A 12 3.56 15.63 4.06
N GLY A 13 3.01 15.72 5.28
CA GLY A 13 3.07 16.96 6.07
C GLY A 13 4.47 17.33 6.53
N LEU A 14 5.27 16.36 6.99
CA LEU A 14 6.67 16.61 7.36
C LEU A 14 7.52 16.97 6.13
N MET A 15 7.32 16.30 5.00
CA MET A 15 7.98 16.64 3.75
C MET A 15 7.64 18.06 3.30
N ALA A 16 6.35 18.44 3.36
CA ALA A 16 5.91 19.80 3.01
C ALA A 16 6.47 20.83 3.96
N ALA A 17 6.47 20.56 5.27
CA ALA A 17 7.01 21.48 6.27
C ALA A 17 8.50 21.78 6.06
N GLY A 18 9.32 20.73 5.87
CA GLY A 18 10.74 20.91 5.58
C GLY A 18 11.00 21.66 4.27
N ALA A 19 10.28 21.31 3.21
CA ALA A 19 10.40 22.00 1.93
C ALA A 19 10.00 23.48 2.02
N ALA A 20 8.95 23.81 2.77
CA ALA A 20 8.49 25.17 2.98
C ALA A 20 9.50 26.00 3.80
N CYS A 21 10.02 25.44 4.89
CA CYS A 21 11.04 26.11 5.71
C CYS A 21 12.33 26.38 4.92
N THR A 22 12.77 25.43 4.10
CA THR A 22 13.95 25.62 3.21
C THR A 22 13.75 26.77 2.23
N ARG A 23 12.51 27.08 1.85
CA ARG A 23 12.16 28.23 1.00
C ARG A 23 11.92 29.53 1.78
N GLY A 24 12.12 29.53 3.09
CA GLY A 24 11.91 30.69 3.96
C GLY A 24 10.44 30.99 4.28
N LEU A 25 9.51 30.08 4.00
CA LEU A 25 8.09 30.27 4.32
C LEU A 25 7.84 30.07 5.84
N THR A 26 7.16 31.01 6.46
CA THR A 26 6.70 30.87 7.85
C THR A 26 5.66 29.75 7.92
N THR A 27 6.05 28.60 8.47
CA THR A 27 5.27 27.37 8.41
C THR A 27 4.77 26.93 9.79
N ALA A 28 3.51 26.51 9.87
CA ALA A 28 2.95 25.84 11.05
C ALA A 28 2.31 24.51 10.69
N VAL A 29 2.42 23.52 11.58
CA VAL A 29 1.84 22.17 11.42
C VAL A 29 0.88 21.91 12.57
N VAL A 30 -0.39 21.63 12.28
CA VAL A 30 -1.38 21.16 13.25
C VAL A 30 -1.39 19.63 13.24
N GLU A 31 -1.04 19.02 14.38
CA GLU A 31 -0.98 17.56 14.52
C GLU A 31 -1.77 17.14 15.77
N HIS A 32 -2.66 16.17 15.60
CA HIS A 32 -3.53 15.73 16.68
C HIS A 32 -3.03 14.49 17.42
N ASN A 33 -2.11 13.71 16.82
CA ASN A 33 -1.62 12.50 17.46
C ASN A 33 -0.79 12.85 18.71
N PRO A 34 -1.14 12.35 19.92
CA PRO A 34 -0.42 12.66 21.13
C PRO A 34 1.03 12.13 21.16
N LYS A 35 1.33 11.14 20.34
CA LYS A 35 2.70 10.61 20.17
C LYS A 35 3.56 11.46 19.22
N GLY A 36 2.98 12.53 18.66
CA GLY A 36 3.63 13.44 17.73
C GLY A 36 3.60 12.99 16.27
N PRO A 37 4.20 13.77 15.37
CA PRO A 37 4.11 13.56 13.92
C PRO A 37 4.80 12.27 13.45
N GLY A 38 4.34 11.72 12.31
CA GLY A 38 4.99 10.63 11.58
C GLY A 38 4.74 9.22 12.10
N GLN A 39 3.72 8.98 12.92
CA GLN A 39 3.49 7.67 13.55
C GLN A 39 3.26 6.55 12.54
N LYS A 40 2.51 6.79 11.46
CA LYS A 40 2.28 5.77 10.42
C LYS A 40 3.57 5.39 9.70
N LEU A 41 4.50 6.31 9.54
CA LEU A 41 5.80 6.05 8.90
C LEU A 41 6.59 4.95 9.63
N LEU A 42 6.53 4.92 10.97
CA LEU A 42 7.25 3.95 11.81
C LEU A 42 6.85 2.48 11.56
N ILE A 43 5.63 2.23 11.07
CA ILE A 43 5.14 0.88 10.80
C ILE A 43 5.29 0.49 9.33
N THR A 44 5.66 1.42 8.44
CA THR A 44 5.84 1.13 7.02
C THR A 44 7.01 0.18 6.77
N GLY A 45 6.91 -0.65 5.74
CA GLY A 45 7.98 -1.60 5.39
C GLY A 45 8.35 -2.56 6.54
N LYS A 46 7.40 -2.91 7.41
CA LYS A 46 7.62 -3.73 8.62
C LYS A 46 8.60 -3.08 9.60
N GLY A 47 8.49 -1.77 9.80
CA GLY A 47 9.36 -0.98 10.67
C GLY A 47 10.68 -0.52 10.03
N ARG A 48 10.88 -0.80 8.73
CA ARG A 48 12.09 -0.43 7.97
C ARG A 48 11.94 0.84 7.15
N CYS A 49 10.73 1.25 6.81
CA CYS A 49 10.37 2.32 5.88
C CYS A 49 10.86 2.07 4.44
N ASN A 50 9.99 1.63 3.57
CA ASN A 50 10.26 1.57 2.13
C ASN A 50 10.07 2.98 1.54
N VAL A 51 11.15 3.76 1.50
CA VAL A 51 11.15 5.22 1.21
C VAL A 51 10.60 5.53 -0.17
N THR A 52 11.03 4.78 -1.18
CA THR A 52 10.63 4.92 -2.57
C THR A 52 10.94 3.64 -3.36
N ASN A 53 10.73 3.68 -4.66
CA ASN A 53 11.17 2.65 -5.60
C ASN A 53 12.16 3.26 -6.60
N ASP A 54 13.30 2.61 -6.81
CA ASP A 54 14.36 3.05 -7.72
C ASP A 54 14.00 2.72 -9.18
N CYS A 55 12.93 3.33 -9.68
CA CYS A 55 12.47 3.24 -11.06
C CYS A 55 12.26 4.62 -11.66
N ASP A 56 12.22 4.69 -13.00
CA ASP A 56 11.87 5.93 -13.67
C ASP A 56 10.37 6.28 -13.50
N VAL A 57 10.01 7.54 -13.80
CA VAL A 57 8.63 8.03 -13.61
C VAL A 57 7.63 7.31 -14.50
N ARG A 58 8.00 6.90 -15.71
CA ARG A 58 7.09 6.20 -16.64
C ARG A 58 6.78 4.81 -16.12
N GLU A 59 7.80 4.09 -15.65
CA GLU A 59 7.64 2.79 -15.01
C GLU A 59 6.83 2.92 -13.72
N PHE A 60 7.13 3.92 -12.89
CA PHE A 60 6.40 4.20 -11.64
C PHE A 60 4.89 4.30 -11.85
N LEU A 61 4.45 5.05 -12.87
CA LEU A 61 3.04 5.27 -13.17
C LEU A 61 2.27 3.97 -13.49
N ASN A 62 2.94 2.90 -13.94
CA ASN A 62 2.32 1.60 -14.17
C ASN A 62 1.93 0.89 -12.86
N TYR A 63 2.49 1.30 -11.73
CA TYR A 63 2.20 0.74 -10.40
C TYR A 63 1.15 1.56 -9.64
N VAL A 64 0.76 2.74 -10.13
CA VAL A 64 -0.34 3.53 -9.59
C VAL A 64 -1.67 2.94 -10.07
N ARG A 65 -2.60 2.70 -9.14
CA ARG A 65 -3.87 2.04 -9.42
C ARG A 65 -4.98 3.01 -9.80
N HIS A 66 -5.14 4.05 -9.02
CA HIS A 66 -6.16 5.07 -9.29
C HIS A 66 -5.51 6.39 -9.66
N ASN A 67 -6.04 7.05 -10.68
CA ASN A 67 -5.66 8.38 -11.15
C ASN A 67 -4.15 8.59 -11.47
N PRO A 68 -3.44 7.65 -12.16
CA PRO A 68 -2.00 7.81 -12.44
C PRO A 68 -1.65 9.10 -13.19
N ARG A 69 -2.53 9.56 -14.09
CA ARG A 69 -2.30 10.79 -14.87
C ARG A 69 -2.24 12.04 -14.01
N PHE A 70 -2.96 12.06 -12.90
CA PHE A 70 -2.93 13.17 -11.93
C PHE A 70 -1.53 13.39 -11.35
N LEU A 71 -0.76 12.33 -11.16
CA LEU A 71 0.57 12.38 -10.54
C LEU A 71 1.69 12.76 -11.50
N TYR A 72 1.43 12.84 -12.81
CA TYR A 72 2.47 13.03 -13.82
C TYR A 72 3.37 14.24 -13.50
N SER A 73 2.78 15.43 -13.35
CA SER A 73 3.55 16.65 -13.07
C SER A 73 4.32 16.61 -11.77
N ALA A 74 3.69 16.10 -10.70
CA ALA A 74 4.32 16.02 -9.38
C ALA A 74 5.52 15.05 -9.39
N LEU A 75 5.39 13.88 -10.02
CA LEU A 75 6.46 12.88 -10.09
C LEU A 75 7.62 13.31 -10.99
N TYR A 76 7.37 14.03 -12.09
CA TYR A 76 8.46 14.58 -12.91
C TYR A 76 9.16 15.74 -12.21
N ALA A 77 8.47 16.51 -11.39
CA ALA A 77 9.04 17.59 -10.61
C ALA A 77 9.80 17.10 -9.36
N PHE A 78 9.40 15.96 -8.79
CA PHE A 78 10.07 15.31 -7.65
C PHE A 78 10.02 13.78 -7.82
N SER A 79 10.98 13.27 -8.58
CA SER A 79 11.10 11.86 -8.97
C SER A 79 11.56 10.95 -7.80
N PRO A 80 11.50 9.61 -7.97
CA PRO A 80 12.14 8.68 -7.03
C PRO A 80 13.62 8.99 -6.79
N ALA A 81 14.37 9.32 -7.84
CA ALA A 81 15.78 9.74 -7.71
C ALA A 81 15.92 11.01 -6.85
N SER A 82 15.07 12.02 -7.07
CA SER A 82 15.06 13.24 -6.25
C SER A 82 14.75 12.95 -4.77
N ALA A 83 13.87 11.98 -4.50
CA ALA A 83 13.59 11.55 -3.13
C ALA A 83 14.81 10.87 -2.50
N MET A 84 15.51 10.01 -3.23
CA MET A 84 16.73 9.35 -2.75
C MET A 84 17.80 10.40 -2.43
N GLU A 85 18.08 11.33 -3.35
CA GLU A 85 19.04 12.42 -3.15
C GLU A 85 18.70 13.28 -1.93
N LEU A 86 17.41 13.62 -1.73
CA LEU A 86 17.01 14.39 -0.56
C LEU A 86 17.27 13.60 0.74
N PHE A 87 16.84 12.34 0.85
CA PHE A 87 17.04 11.58 2.08
C PHE A 87 18.53 11.35 2.39
N GLU A 88 19.36 11.11 1.38
CA GLU A 88 20.82 11.02 1.54
C GLU A 88 21.43 12.35 2.01
N SER A 89 20.99 13.48 1.45
CA SER A 89 21.41 14.82 1.90
C SER A 89 20.97 15.14 3.34
N LEU A 90 19.86 14.54 3.79
CA LEU A 90 19.39 14.62 5.18
C LEU A 90 20.10 13.64 6.11
N GLY A 91 21.15 12.95 5.64
CA GLY A 91 21.95 12.04 6.45
C GLY A 91 21.36 10.64 6.63
N VAL A 92 20.45 10.21 5.75
CA VAL A 92 19.90 8.83 5.72
C VAL A 92 20.51 8.07 4.55
N PRO A 93 21.59 7.28 4.77
CA PRO A 93 22.14 6.42 3.73
C PRO A 93 21.09 5.40 3.27
N LEU A 94 20.94 5.22 1.96
CA LEU A 94 19.94 4.34 1.37
C LEU A 94 20.58 3.09 0.75
N LYS A 95 19.76 2.05 0.58
CA LYS A 95 20.08 0.83 -0.18
C LYS A 95 18.90 0.42 -1.03
N THR A 96 19.18 -0.09 -2.23
CA THR A 96 18.18 -0.67 -3.13
C THR A 96 18.18 -2.19 -2.99
N GLU A 97 17.02 -2.78 -2.72
CA GLU A 97 16.81 -4.22 -2.60
C GLU A 97 16.07 -4.80 -3.82
N ARG A 98 15.88 -6.13 -3.84
CA ARG A 98 15.11 -6.82 -4.88
C ARG A 98 13.77 -6.12 -5.15
N GLY A 99 13.42 -5.95 -6.42
CA GLY A 99 12.23 -5.21 -6.86
C GLY A 99 12.40 -3.70 -6.76
N ARG A 100 13.66 -3.22 -6.77
CA ARG A 100 14.04 -1.80 -6.71
C ARG A 100 13.48 -1.05 -5.49
N ARG A 101 13.17 -1.76 -4.42
CA ARG A 101 12.67 -1.17 -3.18
C ARG A 101 13.79 -0.47 -2.44
N VAL A 102 13.58 0.78 -2.07
CA VAL A 102 14.59 1.61 -1.41
C VAL A 102 14.32 1.67 0.09
N PHE A 103 15.32 1.31 0.89
CA PHE A 103 15.27 1.32 2.35
C PHE A 103 16.46 2.09 2.93
N PRO A 104 16.36 2.63 4.16
CA PRO A 104 17.54 3.10 4.87
C PRO A 104 18.50 1.94 5.12
N GLN A 105 19.80 2.18 5.04
CA GLN A 105 20.81 1.14 5.32
C GLN A 105 20.69 0.55 6.73
N SER A 106 20.24 1.36 7.68
CA SER A 106 19.98 0.96 9.07
C SER A 106 18.81 -0.01 9.26
N ASP A 107 17.95 -0.19 8.24
CA ASP A 107 16.67 -0.93 8.33
C ASP A 107 15.72 -0.41 9.42
N ARG A 108 15.79 0.88 9.75
CA ARG A 108 15.00 1.51 10.81
C ARG A 108 14.17 2.68 10.28
N ALA A 109 12.85 2.55 10.29
CA ALA A 109 11.93 3.64 9.94
C ALA A 109 12.10 4.89 10.83
N ALA A 110 12.60 4.69 12.07
CA ALA A 110 12.87 5.77 13.01
C ALA A 110 13.92 6.77 12.49
N ASP A 111 14.91 6.32 11.74
CA ASP A 111 15.96 7.18 11.22
C ASP A 111 15.43 8.07 10.08
N VAL A 112 14.55 7.52 9.23
CA VAL A 112 13.83 8.30 8.20
C VAL A 112 12.92 9.35 8.85
N LEU A 113 12.21 8.98 9.92
CA LEU A 113 11.36 9.91 10.65
C LEU A 113 12.18 11.01 11.34
N ALA A 114 13.32 10.66 11.95
CA ALA A 114 14.21 11.63 12.58
C ALA A 114 14.74 12.66 11.58
N ALA A 115 15.14 12.20 10.39
CA ALA A 115 15.60 13.07 9.31
C ALA A 115 14.49 14.04 8.84
N LEU A 116 13.27 13.54 8.64
CA LEU A 116 12.13 14.39 8.26
C LEU A 116 11.76 15.41 9.35
N ARG A 117 11.84 15.01 10.62
CA ARG A 117 11.61 15.94 11.74
C ARG A 117 12.70 17.02 11.81
N SER A 118 13.95 16.65 11.58
CA SER A 118 15.05 17.61 11.48
C SER A 118 14.87 18.55 10.28
N TYR A 119 14.45 18.02 9.13
CA TYR A 119 14.14 18.81 7.94
C TYR A 119 13.03 19.84 8.18
N ALA A 120 12.04 19.49 9.01
CA ALA A 120 10.92 20.36 9.39
C ALA A 120 11.14 21.12 10.71
N ALA A 121 12.37 21.21 11.24
CA ALA A 121 12.63 21.74 12.58
C ALA A 121 12.23 23.21 12.76
N ASP A 122 12.31 24.01 11.71
CA ASP A 122 11.94 25.44 11.74
C ASP A 122 10.43 25.68 11.65
N ALA A 123 9.62 24.64 11.42
CA ALA A 123 8.17 24.76 11.44
C ALA A 123 7.64 24.77 12.87
N LYS A 124 6.60 25.57 13.12
CA LYS A 124 5.90 25.61 14.41
C LYS A 124 4.91 24.44 14.50
N PHE A 125 5.15 23.47 15.37
CA PHE A 125 4.20 22.41 15.64
C PHE A 125 3.16 22.83 16.70
N VAL A 126 1.89 22.64 16.35
CA VAL A 126 0.73 22.91 17.20
C VAL A 126 0.00 21.59 17.44
N HIS A 127 -0.09 21.17 18.69
CA HIS A 127 -0.91 20.02 19.05
C HIS A 127 -2.40 20.40 19.03
N GLY A 128 -3.20 19.68 18.23
CA GLY A 128 -4.63 19.93 18.12
C GLY A 128 -5.25 19.23 16.91
N SER A 129 -6.57 19.06 16.96
CA SER A 129 -7.36 18.51 15.86
C SER A 129 -8.02 19.64 15.07
N ALA A 130 -7.71 19.78 13.80
CA ALA A 130 -8.44 20.68 12.90
C ALA A 130 -9.88 20.19 12.72
N LYS A 131 -10.87 21.06 12.96
CA LYS A 131 -12.30 20.73 12.88
C LYS A 131 -13.04 21.47 11.79
N GLU A 132 -12.60 22.69 11.50
CA GLU A 132 -13.30 23.57 10.59
C GLU A 132 -12.30 24.40 9.78
N LEU A 133 -12.51 24.49 8.45
CA LEU A 133 -11.80 25.44 7.60
C LEU A 133 -12.39 26.84 7.79
N LEU A 134 -11.55 27.84 7.87
CA LEU A 134 -11.98 29.24 7.82
C LEU A 134 -12.01 29.65 6.34
N ILE A 135 -13.23 29.77 5.79
CA ILE A 135 -13.42 30.14 4.39
C ILE A 135 -14.05 31.52 4.36
N GLU A 136 -13.39 32.46 3.69
CA GLU A 136 -13.82 33.86 3.50
C GLU A 136 -13.79 34.16 2.00
N ASP A 137 -14.89 34.58 1.44
CA ASP A 137 -15.05 34.92 0.00
C ASP A 137 -14.51 33.83 -0.96
N GLY A 138 -14.77 32.57 -0.67
CA GLY A 138 -14.32 31.41 -1.46
C GLY A 138 -12.82 31.07 -1.32
N ARG A 139 -12.13 31.69 -0.34
CA ARG A 139 -10.73 31.44 -0.03
C ARG A 139 -10.58 30.83 1.36
N CYS A 140 -9.78 29.77 1.46
CA CYS A 140 -9.38 29.21 2.75
C CYS A 140 -8.27 30.07 3.36
N VAL A 141 -8.52 30.62 4.55
CA VAL A 141 -7.65 31.55 5.26
C VAL A 141 -7.16 31.01 6.62
N GLY A 142 -7.38 29.73 6.88
CA GLY A 142 -6.96 29.09 8.12
C GLY A 142 -7.86 27.95 8.57
N VAL A 143 -7.69 27.53 9.82
CA VAL A 143 -8.50 26.47 10.46
C VAL A 143 -8.88 26.86 11.88
N ARG A 144 -9.98 26.25 12.36
CA ARG A 144 -10.34 26.20 13.78
C ARG A 144 -10.06 24.80 14.32
N THR A 145 -9.36 24.73 15.45
CA THR A 145 -9.08 23.49 16.16
C THR A 145 -10.18 23.15 17.18
N SER A 146 -10.18 21.91 17.65
CA SER A 146 -11.22 21.39 18.57
C SER A 146 -11.28 22.10 19.91
N ASP A 147 -10.22 22.79 20.34
CA ASP A 147 -10.15 23.65 21.52
C ASP A 147 -10.67 25.09 21.27
N GLY A 148 -11.24 25.33 20.09
CA GLY A 148 -11.82 26.61 19.68
C GLY A 148 -10.82 27.64 19.17
N LYS A 149 -9.51 27.38 19.21
CA LYS A 149 -8.50 28.30 18.69
C LYS A 149 -8.53 28.36 17.16
N THR A 150 -8.23 29.55 16.65
CA THR A 150 -8.10 29.78 15.20
C THR A 150 -6.65 29.98 14.83
N HIS A 151 -6.26 29.34 13.71
CA HIS A 151 -4.92 29.47 13.14
C HIS A 151 -5.09 30.00 11.71
N ARG A 152 -4.73 31.25 11.49
CA ARG A 152 -4.80 31.91 10.18
C ARG A 152 -3.51 31.75 9.43
N ALA A 153 -3.62 31.57 8.11
CA ALA A 153 -2.50 31.47 7.19
C ALA A 153 -2.90 31.94 5.78
N ALA A 154 -1.94 32.28 4.96
CA ALA A 154 -2.16 32.64 3.56
C ALA A 154 -2.59 31.40 2.73
N HIS A 155 -2.05 30.22 3.09
CA HIS A 155 -2.31 28.94 2.43
C HIS A 155 -2.53 27.83 3.48
N VAL A 156 -3.42 26.88 3.17
CA VAL A 156 -3.71 25.71 4.00
C VAL A 156 -3.50 24.44 3.19
N LEU A 157 -2.66 23.54 3.69
CA LEU A 157 -2.35 22.26 3.05
C LEU A 157 -2.87 21.10 3.93
N VAL A 158 -3.77 20.28 3.41
CA VAL A 158 -4.33 19.11 4.06
C VAL A 158 -3.52 17.87 3.72
N THR A 159 -2.89 17.26 4.73
CA THR A 159 -1.99 16.08 4.62
C THR A 159 -2.32 15.02 5.68
N THR A 160 -3.61 14.87 5.98
CA THR A 160 -4.12 14.05 7.10
C THR A 160 -4.07 12.54 6.86
N GLY A 161 -3.68 12.11 5.64
CA GLY A 161 -3.76 10.70 5.24
C GLY A 161 -5.20 10.24 4.99
N GLY A 162 -5.39 8.93 4.93
CA GLY A 162 -6.68 8.27 4.73
C GLY A 162 -7.37 7.87 6.04
N THR A 163 -7.88 6.62 6.07
CA THR A 163 -8.60 6.04 7.21
C THR A 163 -8.00 4.72 7.70
N SER A 164 -6.90 4.27 7.10
CA SER A 164 -6.20 3.05 7.50
C SER A 164 -5.24 3.32 8.67
N TYR A 165 -5.14 2.37 9.60
CA TYR A 165 -4.38 2.50 10.85
C TYR A 165 -4.75 3.76 11.67
N PRO A 166 -6.02 3.93 12.09
CA PRO A 166 -6.49 5.16 12.75
C PRO A 166 -5.73 5.50 14.04
N ALA A 167 -5.19 4.51 14.74
CA ALA A 167 -4.33 4.73 15.92
C ALA A 167 -3.02 5.49 15.59
N THR A 168 -2.63 5.58 14.32
CA THR A 168 -1.47 6.37 13.88
C THR A 168 -1.82 7.80 13.48
N GLY A 169 -3.10 8.18 13.49
CA GLY A 169 -3.60 9.51 13.17
C GLY A 169 -4.39 9.61 11.86
N SER A 170 -4.51 8.52 11.09
CA SER A 170 -5.29 8.50 9.83
C SER A 170 -6.76 8.18 10.11
N ASP A 171 -7.53 9.17 10.57
CA ASP A 171 -8.91 9.03 11.06
C ASP A 171 -9.99 9.53 10.07
N GLY A 172 -9.59 9.96 8.88
CA GLY A 172 -10.49 10.52 7.87
C GLY A 172 -10.97 11.95 8.15
N SER A 173 -10.37 12.65 9.12
CA SER A 173 -10.72 14.05 9.45
C SER A 173 -10.52 14.97 8.23
N GLY A 174 -9.50 14.74 7.41
CA GLY A 174 -9.26 15.52 6.19
C GLY A 174 -10.42 15.46 5.19
N TYR A 175 -11.12 14.33 5.09
CA TYR A 175 -12.30 14.22 4.23
C TYR A 175 -13.46 15.09 4.69
N LYS A 176 -13.58 15.29 6.02
CA LYS A 176 -14.59 16.21 6.58
C LYS A 176 -14.23 17.66 6.26
N LEU A 177 -12.96 18.03 6.35
CA LEU A 177 -12.48 19.36 5.97
C LEU A 177 -12.67 19.61 4.46
N ALA A 178 -12.31 18.66 3.62
CA ALA A 178 -12.50 18.77 2.17
C ALA A 178 -13.98 18.98 1.76
N ARG A 179 -14.91 18.27 2.42
CA ARG A 179 -16.35 18.48 2.18
C ARG A 179 -16.83 19.90 2.56
N GLN A 180 -16.25 20.53 3.59
CA GLN A 180 -16.57 21.91 3.95
C GLN A 180 -16.20 22.90 2.83
N ALA A 181 -15.18 22.57 2.04
CA ALA A 181 -14.78 23.35 0.87
C ALA A 181 -15.48 22.90 -0.44
N GLY A 182 -16.50 22.03 -0.34
CA GLY A 182 -17.31 21.58 -1.47
C GLY A 182 -16.74 20.38 -2.22
N HIS A 183 -15.64 19.78 -1.77
CA HIS A 183 -15.03 18.64 -2.46
C HIS A 183 -15.83 17.36 -2.34
N THR A 184 -15.89 16.65 -3.44
CA THR A 184 -16.36 15.28 -3.55
C THR A 184 -15.34 14.33 -2.92
N ILE A 185 -15.82 13.39 -2.10
CA ILE A 185 -14.99 12.32 -1.53
C ILE A 185 -15.40 11.01 -2.18
N VAL A 186 -14.49 10.45 -2.98
CA VAL A 186 -14.61 9.08 -3.48
C VAL A 186 -14.59 8.14 -2.27
N PRO A 187 -15.57 7.22 -2.15
CA PRO A 187 -15.72 6.39 -0.95
C PRO A 187 -14.41 5.67 -0.57
N PRO A 188 -13.91 5.84 0.67
CA PRO A 188 -12.72 5.15 1.13
C PRO A 188 -12.92 3.64 1.17
N GLN A 189 -11.95 2.91 0.62
CA GLN A 189 -11.91 1.44 0.58
C GLN A 189 -10.54 0.93 1.03
N PRO A 190 -10.47 -0.31 1.57
CA PRO A 190 -9.18 -0.91 1.90
C PRO A 190 -8.38 -1.19 0.63
N SER A 191 -7.13 -0.77 0.61
CA SER A 191 -6.15 -1.07 -0.43
C SER A 191 -4.86 -1.60 0.19
N LEU A 192 -4.16 -2.48 -0.49
CA LEU A 192 -3.06 -3.25 0.09
C LEU A 192 -3.49 -3.97 1.37
N CYS A 193 -4.56 -4.74 1.28
CA CYS A 193 -5.16 -5.47 2.38
C CYS A 193 -5.11 -6.99 2.16
N SER A 194 -5.35 -7.76 3.21
CA SER A 194 -5.60 -9.19 3.11
C SER A 194 -6.89 -9.48 2.34
N LEU A 195 -7.04 -10.72 1.87
CA LEU A 195 -8.25 -11.19 1.19
C LEU A 195 -8.90 -12.28 2.02
N VAL A 196 -10.19 -12.12 2.29
CA VAL A 196 -11.01 -13.09 3.02
C VAL A 196 -11.48 -14.19 2.07
N SER A 197 -11.45 -15.43 2.55
CA SER A 197 -11.87 -16.60 1.78
C SER A 197 -12.83 -17.47 2.58
N PRO A 198 -13.91 -17.95 1.98
CA PRO A 198 -14.80 -18.93 2.58
C PRO A 198 -14.22 -20.35 2.60
N ASP A 199 -13.07 -20.59 1.93
CA ASP A 199 -12.43 -21.92 1.87
C ASP A 199 -11.81 -22.27 3.25
N PRO A 200 -12.33 -23.30 3.96
CA PRO A 200 -11.79 -23.73 5.26
C PRO A 200 -10.33 -24.21 5.17
N ALA A 201 -9.84 -24.51 3.98
CA ALA A 201 -8.45 -24.87 3.74
C ALA A 201 -7.47 -23.74 4.17
N CYS A 202 -7.87 -22.48 4.06
CA CYS A 202 -7.04 -21.36 4.49
C CYS A 202 -6.73 -21.46 5.99
N ARG A 203 -7.75 -21.73 6.81
CA ARG A 203 -7.60 -21.89 8.27
C ARG A 203 -6.72 -23.09 8.63
N GLN A 204 -6.83 -24.19 7.88
CA GLN A 204 -6.01 -25.40 8.12
C GLN A 204 -4.53 -25.15 7.79
N MET A 205 -4.25 -24.22 6.88
CA MET A 205 -2.89 -23.82 6.48
C MET A 205 -2.43 -22.53 7.17
N MET A 206 -3.12 -22.05 8.20
CA MET A 206 -2.78 -20.80 8.92
C MET A 206 -1.30 -20.77 9.32
N GLY A 207 -0.63 -19.63 9.03
CA GLY A 207 0.79 -19.43 9.29
C GLY A 207 1.72 -19.95 8.18
N LEU A 208 1.20 -20.67 7.18
CA LEU A 208 1.99 -21.12 6.05
C LEU A 208 2.36 -19.95 5.13
N SER A 209 3.65 -19.66 5.01
CA SER A 209 4.19 -18.76 3.99
C SER A 209 4.64 -19.54 2.77
N LEU A 210 4.05 -19.23 1.62
CA LEU A 210 4.50 -19.71 0.31
C LEU A 210 5.55 -18.72 -0.22
N ARG A 211 6.69 -19.25 -0.64
CA ARG A 211 7.77 -18.48 -1.25
C ARG A 211 7.92 -18.87 -2.71
N ASN A 212 8.22 -17.88 -3.57
CA ASN A 212 8.44 -18.09 -4.99
C ASN A 212 7.27 -18.79 -5.69
N VAL A 213 6.03 -18.41 -5.38
CA VAL A 213 4.83 -18.84 -6.09
C VAL A 213 4.38 -17.75 -7.05
N THR A 214 3.66 -18.11 -8.10
CA THR A 214 2.97 -17.13 -8.94
C THR A 214 1.52 -17.05 -8.50
N LEU A 215 1.04 -15.83 -8.23
CA LEU A 215 -0.38 -15.54 -7.98
C LEU A 215 -0.97 -14.91 -9.23
N THR A 216 -2.03 -15.49 -9.74
CA THR A 216 -2.93 -14.87 -10.72
C THR A 216 -4.27 -14.57 -10.06
N LEU A 217 -4.65 -13.29 -10.00
CA LEU A 217 -5.99 -12.89 -9.60
C LEU A 217 -6.91 -12.97 -10.81
N LEU A 218 -7.94 -13.79 -10.72
CA LEU A 218 -8.97 -13.94 -11.73
C LEU A 218 -10.20 -13.09 -11.33
N LYS A 219 -10.74 -12.31 -12.28
CA LYS A 219 -12.04 -11.64 -12.20
C LYS A 219 -12.97 -12.28 -13.21
N ASP A 220 -14.04 -12.92 -12.77
CA ASP A 220 -15.01 -13.63 -13.62
C ASP A 220 -14.33 -14.62 -14.59
N GLY A 221 -13.31 -15.32 -14.09
CA GLY A 221 -12.52 -16.31 -14.83
C GLY A 221 -11.44 -15.74 -15.76
N LYS A 222 -11.28 -14.41 -15.83
CA LYS A 222 -10.25 -13.75 -16.66
C LYS A 222 -9.09 -13.24 -15.79
N PRO A 223 -7.84 -13.41 -16.22
CA PRO A 223 -6.67 -12.87 -15.52
C PRO A 223 -6.73 -11.35 -15.45
N LEU A 224 -6.60 -10.80 -14.23
CA LEU A 224 -6.57 -9.36 -13.96
C LEU A 224 -5.19 -8.90 -13.46
N PHE A 225 -4.50 -9.76 -12.72
CA PHE A 225 -3.18 -9.49 -12.14
C PHE A 225 -2.39 -10.80 -12.11
N THR A 226 -1.10 -10.76 -12.41
CA THR A 226 -0.20 -11.91 -12.29
C THR A 226 1.18 -11.43 -11.84
N GLU A 227 1.70 -12.01 -10.76
CA GLU A 227 3.03 -11.71 -10.24
C GLU A 227 3.62 -12.88 -9.46
N GLN A 228 4.96 -12.98 -9.41
CA GLN A 228 5.68 -13.97 -8.63
C GLN A 228 6.22 -13.36 -7.33
N GLY A 229 6.06 -14.09 -6.20
CA GLY A 229 6.55 -13.62 -4.91
C GLY A 229 6.11 -14.49 -3.75
N GLU A 230 5.74 -13.84 -2.63
CA GLU A 230 5.38 -14.48 -1.38
C GLU A 230 3.91 -14.25 -1.02
N ALA A 231 3.25 -15.30 -0.52
CA ALA A 231 1.89 -15.27 0.02
C ALA A 231 1.84 -15.96 1.38
N LEU A 232 0.89 -15.57 2.22
CA LEU A 232 0.67 -16.11 3.57
C LEU A 232 -0.77 -16.57 3.72
N PHE A 233 -0.98 -17.79 4.20
CA PHE A 233 -2.29 -18.27 4.63
C PHE A 233 -2.58 -17.81 6.07
N THR A 234 -3.81 -17.32 6.29
CA THR A 234 -4.30 -16.85 7.59
C THR A 234 -5.54 -17.65 8.01
N HIS A 235 -6.03 -17.40 9.22
CA HIS A 235 -7.25 -18.06 9.71
C HIS A 235 -8.52 -17.62 8.97
N PHE A 236 -8.50 -16.50 8.27
CA PHE A 236 -9.64 -15.92 7.54
C PHE A 236 -9.47 -15.93 6.01
N GLY A 237 -8.30 -16.31 5.48
CA GLY A 237 -8.03 -16.27 4.06
C GLY A 237 -6.55 -16.19 3.73
N ILE A 238 -6.14 -15.21 2.94
CA ILE A 238 -4.77 -15.03 2.47
C ILE A 238 -4.26 -13.60 2.65
N SER A 239 -2.95 -13.45 2.78
CA SER A 239 -2.22 -12.19 2.94
C SER A 239 -0.81 -12.31 2.36
N GLY A 240 0.07 -11.36 2.66
CA GLY A 240 1.45 -11.32 2.18
C GLY A 240 1.63 -10.43 0.95
N PRO A 241 2.88 -10.14 0.54
CA PRO A 241 3.17 -9.10 -0.45
C PRO A 241 2.44 -9.24 -1.78
N LEU A 242 2.33 -10.47 -2.31
CA LEU A 242 1.56 -10.72 -3.54
C LEU A 242 0.08 -10.42 -3.36
N VAL A 243 -0.51 -10.88 -2.26
CA VAL A 243 -1.93 -10.73 -1.98
C VAL A 243 -2.27 -9.27 -1.74
N LEU A 244 -1.43 -8.53 -1.01
CA LEU A 244 -1.59 -7.09 -0.82
C LEU A 244 -1.57 -6.35 -2.16
N SER A 245 -0.65 -6.68 -3.06
CA SER A 245 -0.63 -6.08 -4.41
C SER A 245 -1.85 -6.48 -5.23
N ALA A 246 -2.27 -7.75 -5.19
CA ALA A 246 -3.45 -8.23 -5.90
C ALA A 246 -4.74 -7.56 -5.42
N SER A 247 -4.85 -7.26 -4.11
CA SER A 247 -6.05 -6.63 -3.53
C SER A 247 -6.35 -5.26 -4.14
N THR A 248 -5.34 -4.53 -4.61
CA THR A 248 -5.53 -3.21 -5.26
C THR A 248 -6.27 -3.30 -6.60
N TYR A 249 -6.47 -4.51 -7.13
CA TYR A 249 -7.18 -4.76 -8.40
C TYR A 249 -8.62 -5.21 -8.19
N ILE A 250 -9.06 -5.35 -6.94
CA ILE A 250 -10.43 -5.74 -6.61
C ILE A 250 -11.26 -4.48 -6.43
N ASP A 251 -12.24 -4.30 -7.30
CA ASP A 251 -13.14 -3.15 -7.27
C ASP A 251 -14.36 -3.44 -6.38
N ASP A 252 -15.11 -4.51 -6.68
CA ASP A 252 -16.34 -4.87 -5.98
C ASP A 252 -16.52 -6.39 -5.94
N VAL A 253 -16.38 -6.97 -4.75
CA VAL A 253 -16.56 -8.41 -4.52
C VAL A 253 -18.03 -8.86 -4.52
N GLN A 254 -18.98 -7.93 -4.47
CA GLN A 254 -20.41 -8.24 -4.54
C GLN A 254 -20.90 -8.38 -5.99
N LEU A 255 -20.28 -7.61 -6.91
CA LEU A 255 -20.63 -7.62 -8.32
C LEU A 255 -19.84 -8.64 -9.14
N HIS A 256 -18.65 -9.02 -8.69
CA HIS A 256 -17.73 -9.87 -9.45
C HIS A 256 -17.19 -11.03 -8.62
N ARG A 257 -16.94 -12.15 -9.30
CA ARG A 257 -16.30 -13.32 -8.69
C ARG A 257 -14.79 -13.20 -8.81
N TYR A 258 -14.10 -13.16 -7.66
CA TYR A 258 -12.64 -13.17 -7.61
C TYR A 258 -12.09 -14.49 -7.10
N ILE A 259 -11.02 -14.96 -7.75
CA ILE A 259 -10.27 -16.17 -7.36
C ILE A 259 -8.79 -15.82 -7.36
N ALA A 260 -8.10 -16.11 -6.26
CA ALA A 260 -6.64 -16.13 -6.22
C ALA A 260 -6.16 -17.52 -6.63
N GLU A 261 -5.55 -17.62 -7.80
CA GLU A 261 -4.99 -18.86 -8.33
C GLU A 261 -3.47 -18.84 -8.16
N PHE A 262 -2.94 -19.86 -7.48
CA PHE A 262 -1.50 -20.00 -7.26
C PHE A 262 -0.90 -21.10 -8.12
N ASP A 263 0.16 -20.78 -8.86
CA ASP A 263 1.13 -21.75 -9.34
C ASP A 263 2.17 -21.96 -8.22
N LEU A 264 2.12 -23.13 -7.59
CA LEU A 264 3.01 -23.50 -6.48
C LEU A 264 4.43 -23.86 -6.92
N LYS A 265 4.63 -24.08 -8.21
CA LYS A 265 5.90 -24.54 -8.82
C LYS A 265 6.20 -23.80 -10.13
N PRO A 266 6.30 -22.46 -10.12
CA PRO A 266 6.40 -21.68 -11.36
C PRO A 266 7.67 -21.96 -12.18
N ALA A 267 8.73 -22.47 -11.54
CA ALA A 267 9.96 -22.84 -12.23
C ALA A 267 9.86 -24.16 -13.03
N LEU A 268 8.76 -24.92 -12.88
CA LEU A 268 8.55 -26.20 -13.56
C LEU A 268 7.30 -26.10 -14.46
N ASP A 269 7.42 -26.45 -15.72
CA ASP A 269 6.26 -26.70 -16.57
C ASP A 269 5.54 -27.99 -16.13
N GLU A 270 4.33 -28.22 -16.63
CA GLU A 270 3.50 -29.39 -16.27
C GLU A 270 4.19 -30.71 -16.56
N LYS A 271 4.89 -30.83 -17.70
CA LYS A 271 5.61 -32.02 -18.08
C LYS A 271 6.76 -32.32 -17.12
N THR A 272 7.59 -31.32 -16.84
CA THR A 272 8.73 -31.45 -15.92
C THR A 272 8.26 -31.78 -14.51
N LEU A 273 7.15 -31.18 -14.06
CA LEU A 273 6.54 -31.47 -12.76
C LEU A 273 5.98 -32.91 -12.73
N TYR A 274 5.34 -33.37 -13.79
CA TYR A 274 4.85 -34.75 -13.90
C TYR A 274 6.00 -35.76 -13.85
N ASP A 275 7.08 -35.53 -14.59
CA ASP A 275 8.27 -36.39 -14.60
C ASP A 275 8.94 -36.44 -13.23
N ARG A 276 9.00 -35.33 -12.53
CA ARG A 276 9.46 -35.24 -11.14
C ARG A 276 8.58 -36.07 -10.21
N LEU A 277 7.25 -35.89 -10.27
CA LEU A 277 6.31 -36.67 -9.44
C LEU A 277 6.43 -38.16 -9.69
N THR A 278 6.63 -38.57 -10.95
CA THR A 278 6.80 -39.96 -11.30
C THR A 278 8.04 -40.57 -10.64
N ARG A 279 9.16 -39.84 -10.62
CA ARG A 279 10.40 -40.28 -9.95
C ARG A 279 10.23 -40.28 -8.42
N ASP A 280 9.63 -39.21 -7.85
CA ASP A 280 9.44 -39.09 -6.40
C ASP A 280 8.52 -40.22 -5.88
N PHE A 281 7.43 -40.54 -6.58
CA PHE A 281 6.51 -41.62 -6.20
C PHE A 281 7.10 -43.00 -6.40
N ALA A 282 7.97 -43.21 -7.40
CA ALA A 282 8.73 -44.46 -7.52
C ALA A 282 9.69 -44.66 -6.36
N ALA A 283 10.41 -43.61 -5.97
CA ALA A 283 11.34 -43.65 -4.83
C ALA A 283 10.66 -43.82 -3.48
N LEU A 284 9.43 -43.26 -3.31
CA LEU A 284 8.63 -43.29 -2.09
C LEU A 284 7.49 -44.32 -2.15
N GLY A 285 7.58 -45.34 -2.98
CA GLY A 285 6.49 -46.26 -3.29
C GLY A 285 5.78 -46.90 -2.10
N GLY A 286 6.48 -47.12 -0.99
CA GLY A 286 5.91 -47.63 0.27
C GLY A 286 5.20 -46.59 1.15
N HIS A 287 5.35 -45.29 0.87
CA HIS A 287 4.72 -44.23 1.63
C HIS A 287 3.25 -44.05 1.23
N SER A 288 2.45 -43.48 2.13
CA SER A 288 1.10 -43.06 1.82
C SER A 288 1.10 -41.88 0.83
N ALA A 289 -0.01 -41.64 0.14
CA ALA A 289 -0.17 -40.52 -0.81
C ALA A 289 0.19 -39.18 -0.12
N GLN A 290 -0.23 -38.96 1.12
CA GLN A 290 0.13 -37.77 1.89
C GLN A 290 1.64 -37.71 2.21
N GLY A 291 2.25 -38.85 2.58
CA GLY A 291 3.68 -38.93 2.90
C GLY A 291 4.55 -38.66 1.66
N ALA A 292 4.13 -39.16 0.49
CA ALA A 292 4.85 -38.98 -0.76
C ALA A 292 4.92 -37.50 -1.25
N LEU A 293 4.09 -36.62 -0.69
CA LEU A 293 4.14 -35.18 -0.98
C LEU A 293 5.21 -34.43 -0.17
N GLU A 294 5.99 -35.08 0.67
CA GLU A 294 6.97 -34.41 1.57
C GLU A 294 8.01 -33.56 0.84
N LYS A 295 8.48 -33.99 -0.33
CA LYS A 295 9.43 -33.26 -1.17
C LYS A 295 8.78 -32.21 -2.07
N LEU A 296 7.45 -32.23 -2.17
CA LEU A 296 6.70 -31.37 -3.09
C LEU A 296 6.06 -30.18 -2.34
N LEU A 297 5.39 -30.44 -1.22
CA LEU A 297 4.56 -29.47 -0.52
C LEU A 297 4.95 -29.32 0.97
N PRO A 298 4.78 -28.12 1.54
CA PRO A 298 4.95 -27.88 2.98
C PRO A 298 4.05 -28.77 3.82
N ASN A 299 4.48 -29.08 5.05
CA ASN A 299 3.80 -30.07 5.91
C ASN A 299 2.30 -29.74 6.14
N SER A 300 1.98 -28.49 6.51
CA SER A 300 0.59 -28.06 6.74
C SER A 300 -0.29 -28.06 5.49
N MET A 301 0.30 -28.04 4.29
CA MET A 301 -0.42 -28.07 3.02
C MET A 301 -0.79 -29.49 2.57
N ARG A 302 -0.02 -30.50 2.96
CA ARG A 302 -0.17 -31.89 2.46
C ARG A 302 -1.56 -32.49 2.74
N PRO A 303 -2.13 -32.42 3.95
CA PRO A 303 -3.47 -32.93 4.22
C PRO A 303 -4.55 -32.26 3.36
N VAL A 304 -4.44 -30.95 3.19
CA VAL A 304 -5.35 -30.16 2.35
C VAL A 304 -5.19 -30.54 0.88
N ALA A 305 -3.94 -30.70 0.42
CA ALA A 305 -3.65 -31.10 -0.95
C ALA A 305 -4.23 -32.48 -1.29
N VAL A 306 -4.06 -33.47 -0.41
CA VAL A 306 -4.61 -34.82 -0.63
C VAL A 306 -6.13 -34.80 -0.70
N LYS A 307 -6.77 -34.01 0.18
CA LYS A 307 -8.23 -33.84 0.15
C LYS A 307 -8.71 -33.19 -1.17
N LYS A 308 -8.03 -32.11 -1.63
CA LYS A 308 -8.36 -31.45 -2.90
C LYS A 308 -8.01 -32.31 -4.12
N TRP A 309 -7.00 -33.14 -4.02
CA TRP A 309 -6.58 -34.09 -5.04
C TRP A 309 -7.59 -35.26 -5.20
N GLY A 310 -8.36 -35.60 -4.15
CA GLY A 310 -9.40 -36.63 -4.20
C GLY A 310 -8.86 -38.06 -4.14
N VAL A 311 -7.64 -38.24 -3.65
CA VAL A 311 -7.04 -39.57 -3.44
C VAL A 311 -7.13 -39.95 -1.96
N ASP A 312 -7.41 -41.22 -1.67
CA ASP A 312 -7.38 -41.72 -0.29
C ASP A 312 -5.98 -41.48 0.31
N PRO A 313 -5.87 -40.76 1.46
CA PRO A 313 -4.60 -40.48 2.11
C PRO A 313 -3.73 -41.71 2.38
N ALA A 314 -4.34 -42.90 2.57
CA ALA A 314 -3.66 -44.13 2.85
C ALA A 314 -3.15 -44.86 1.58
N THR A 315 -3.59 -44.46 0.38
CA THR A 315 -3.14 -45.05 -0.90
C THR A 315 -1.62 -45.02 -0.97
N ARG A 316 -0.98 -46.14 -1.33
CA ARG A 316 0.47 -46.19 -1.48
C ARG A 316 0.91 -45.42 -2.74
N ALA A 317 2.02 -44.69 -2.65
CA ALA A 317 2.56 -43.90 -3.75
C ALA A 317 2.79 -44.71 -5.03
N ALA A 318 3.20 -46.00 -4.90
CA ALA A 318 3.33 -46.93 -6.03
C ALA A 318 2.01 -47.25 -6.74
N GLN A 319 0.86 -47.04 -6.08
CA GLN A 319 -0.46 -47.33 -6.64
C GLN A 319 -1.12 -46.11 -7.30
N ILE A 320 -0.50 -44.91 -7.19
CA ILE A 320 -1.01 -43.68 -7.80
C ILE A 320 -0.97 -43.80 -9.32
N THR A 321 -2.14 -43.69 -9.94
CA THR A 321 -2.29 -43.84 -11.41
C THR A 321 -1.72 -42.64 -12.16
N ARG A 322 -1.62 -42.77 -13.49
CA ARG A 322 -1.20 -41.69 -14.37
C ARG A 322 -2.15 -40.50 -14.26
N GLU A 323 -3.45 -40.76 -14.29
CA GLU A 323 -4.53 -39.77 -14.23
C GLU A 323 -4.46 -38.99 -12.88
N GLN A 324 -4.24 -39.72 -11.79
CA GLN A 324 -4.07 -39.09 -10.46
C GLN A 324 -2.81 -38.21 -10.40
N LYS A 325 -1.69 -38.63 -11.01
CA LYS A 325 -0.49 -37.79 -11.11
C LYS A 325 -0.77 -36.52 -11.91
N MET A 326 -1.47 -36.62 -13.04
CA MET A 326 -1.86 -35.43 -13.83
C MET A 326 -2.78 -34.50 -13.05
N ALA A 327 -3.75 -35.04 -12.31
CA ALA A 327 -4.60 -34.24 -11.44
C ALA A 327 -3.82 -33.50 -10.35
N LEU A 328 -2.78 -34.12 -9.78
CA LEU A 328 -1.89 -33.46 -8.80
C LEU A 328 -1.04 -32.36 -9.46
N VAL A 329 -0.53 -32.60 -10.68
CA VAL A 329 0.17 -31.57 -11.47
C VAL A 329 -0.74 -30.36 -11.64
N HIS A 330 -1.96 -30.59 -12.13
CA HIS A 330 -2.95 -29.54 -12.32
C HIS A 330 -3.27 -28.80 -11.01
N LEU A 331 -3.48 -29.52 -9.92
CA LEU A 331 -3.70 -28.91 -8.60
C LEU A 331 -2.53 -28.02 -8.15
N CYS A 332 -1.28 -28.43 -8.40
CA CYS A 332 -0.10 -27.65 -8.05
C CYS A 332 0.07 -26.41 -8.94
N LYS A 333 -0.37 -26.45 -10.18
CA LYS A 333 -0.30 -25.32 -11.13
C LYS A 333 -1.47 -24.35 -10.98
N HIS A 334 -2.62 -24.82 -10.49
CA HIS A 334 -3.90 -24.10 -10.41
C HIS A 334 -4.54 -24.24 -9.02
N TRP A 335 -3.78 -23.88 -7.97
CA TRP A 335 -4.31 -23.90 -6.61
C TRP A 335 -5.21 -22.68 -6.37
N GLN A 336 -6.51 -22.90 -6.38
CA GLN A 336 -7.51 -21.84 -6.30
C GLN A 336 -7.97 -21.57 -4.86
N VAL A 337 -8.08 -20.27 -4.54
CA VAL A 337 -8.64 -19.73 -3.29
C VAL A 337 -9.72 -18.71 -3.69
N PRO A 338 -11.01 -19.03 -3.50
CA PRO A 338 -12.08 -18.08 -3.77
C PRO A 338 -12.04 -16.92 -2.78
N ILE A 339 -12.35 -15.70 -3.25
CA ILE A 339 -12.33 -14.49 -2.44
C ILE A 339 -13.76 -14.01 -2.24
N SER A 340 -14.14 -13.75 -0.99
CA SER A 340 -15.47 -13.25 -0.60
C SER A 340 -15.48 -11.79 -0.19
N GLU A 341 -14.37 -11.30 0.43
CA GLU A 341 -14.31 -9.95 0.98
C GLU A 341 -12.88 -9.42 0.93
N LEU A 342 -12.73 -8.09 0.90
CA LEU A 342 -11.50 -7.41 1.25
C LEU A 342 -11.30 -7.43 2.76
N GLY A 343 -10.05 -7.42 3.21
CA GLY A 343 -9.73 -7.26 4.62
C GLY A 343 -10.18 -5.90 5.17
N ASP A 344 -10.24 -5.79 6.49
CA ASP A 344 -10.71 -4.60 7.19
C ASP A 344 -9.89 -3.35 6.81
N LEU A 345 -10.60 -2.24 6.56
CA LEU A 345 -10.02 -0.93 6.24
C LEU A 345 -9.07 -0.43 7.35
N GLN A 346 -9.37 -0.71 8.62
CA GLN A 346 -8.52 -0.29 9.74
C GLN A 346 -7.15 -0.97 9.75
N HIS A 347 -7.04 -2.16 9.15
CA HIS A 347 -5.81 -2.94 9.05
C HIS A 347 -5.20 -2.95 7.64
N ALA A 348 -5.84 -2.29 6.68
CA ALA A 348 -5.28 -2.09 5.34
C ALA A 348 -4.00 -1.24 5.41
N VAL A 349 -3.03 -1.50 4.55
CA VAL A 349 -1.78 -0.71 4.55
C VAL A 349 -2.06 0.74 4.14
N ILE A 350 -2.96 0.93 3.16
CA ILE A 350 -3.39 2.23 2.67
C ILE A 350 -4.91 2.26 2.43
N THR A 351 -5.42 3.47 2.25
CA THR A 351 -6.79 3.74 1.82
C THR A 351 -6.79 4.07 0.33
N ALA A 352 -7.64 3.41 -0.46
CA ALA A 352 -8.04 3.87 -1.78
C ALA A 352 -9.28 4.77 -1.65
N GLY A 353 -9.54 5.65 -2.63
CA GLY A 353 -10.53 6.71 -2.50
C GLY A 353 -9.96 7.94 -1.76
N GLY A 354 -10.78 8.96 -1.57
CA GLY A 354 -10.37 10.22 -0.97
C GLY A 354 -10.88 11.42 -1.76
N VAL A 355 -10.21 12.56 -1.66
CA VAL A 355 -10.57 13.80 -2.39
C VAL A 355 -10.45 13.56 -3.89
N ASP A 356 -11.56 13.79 -4.63
CA ASP A 356 -11.57 13.59 -6.10
C ASP A 356 -10.51 14.44 -6.77
N THR A 357 -9.57 13.79 -7.43
CA THR A 357 -8.45 14.44 -8.13
C THR A 357 -8.87 15.36 -9.27
N LYS A 358 -10.10 15.20 -9.81
CA LYS A 358 -10.64 16.11 -10.83
C LYS A 358 -10.85 17.53 -10.32
N GLU A 359 -11.05 17.66 -9.00
CA GLU A 359 -11.29 18.92 -8.31
C GLU A 359 -10.01 19.55 -7.73
N VAL A 360 -8.86 18.95 -7.98
CA VAL A 360 -7.53 19.41 -7.56
C VAL A 360 -6.66 19.65 -8.79
N ASP A 361 -5.87 20.71 -8.79
CA ASP A 361 -4.93 20.98 -9.88
C ASP A 361 -3.72 20.03 -9.79
N PRO A 362 -3.40 19.26 -10.83
CA PRO A 362 -2.35 18.24 -10.79
C PRO A 362 -0.92 18.80 -10.78
N LYS A 363 -0.73 20.10 -11.04
CA LYS A 363 0.58 20.75 -11.02
C LYS A 363 0.88 21.42 -9.69
N THR A 364 -0.15 22.02 -9.09
CA THR A 364 -0.05 22.84 -7.88
C THR A 364 -0.60 22.16 -6.63
N MET A 365 -1.35 21.08 -6.78
CA MET A 365 -2.09 20.41 -5.69
C MET A 365 -3.15 21.34 -5.04
N GLN A 366 -3.47 22.48 -5.65
CA GLN A 366 -4.46 23.44 -5.17
C GLN A 366 -5.87 22.96 -5.48
N SER A 367 -6.79 23.20 -4.57
CA SER A 367 -8.23 23.06 -4.81
C SER A 367 -8.67 23.96 -5.96
N LYS A 368 -9.47 23.41 -6.88
CA LYS A 368 -10.16 24.18 -7.92
C LYS A 368 -11.44 24.86 -7.41
N LEU A 369 -11.93 24.44 -6.22
CA LEU A 369 -13.19 24.89 -5.64
C LEU A 369 -13.01 25.97 -4.56
N CYS A 370 -11.86 25.95 -3.87
CA CYS A 370 -11.58 26.88 -2.77
C CYS A 370 -10.12 27.35 -2.88
N SER A 371 -9.92 28.62 -3.21
CA SER A 371 -8.57 29.18 -3.35
C SER A 371 -7.82 29.14 -2.00
N GLY A 372 -6.49 29.07 -2.03
CA GLY A 372 -5.66 28.98 -0.82
C GLY A 372 -5.70 27.63 -0.09
N LEU A 373 -6.47 26.63 -0.58
CA LEU A 373 -6.56 25.27 -0.05
C LEU A 373 -5.81 24.30 -0.97
N TYR A 374 -5.00 23.41 -0.37
CA TYR A 374 -4.18 22.41 -1.06
C TYR A 374 -4.34 21.04 -0.42
N PHE A 375 -4.05 19.97 -1.18
CA PHE A 375 -4.09 18.57 -0.70
C PHE A 375 -2.84 17.82 -1.12
N ALA A 376 -2.29 16.97 -0.24
CA ALA A 376 -1.15 16.12 -0.59
C ALA A 376 -1.16 14.80 0.17
N GLY A 377 -0.60 13.76 -0.45
CA GLY A 377 -0.51 12.40 0.11
C GLY A 377 -1.81 11.63 0.02
N GLU A 378 -1.98 10.68 0.94
CA GLU A 378 -3.05 9.66 0.94
C GLU A 378 -4.47 10.23 1.18
N VAL A 379 -4.62 11.53 1.44
CA VAL A 379 -5.94 12.20 1.48
C VAL A 379 -6.56 12.34 0.10
N LEU A 380 -5.75 12.33 -0.96
CA LEU A 380 -6.16 12.35 -2.36
C LEU A 380 -6.63 10.96 -2.81
N ASP A 381 -7.56 10.89 -3.76
CA ASP A 381 -7.95 9.65 -4.43
C ASP A 381 -6.84 9.16 -5.37
N VAL A 382 -5.72 8.74 -4.78
CA VAL A 382 -4.57 8.13 -5.46
C VAL A 382 -3.97 7.04 -4.59
N ASP A 383 -3.73 5.88 -5.16
CA ASP A 383 -3.06 4.78 -4.50
C ASP A 383 -2.23 3.95 -5.47
N ALA A 384 -1.27 3.21 -4.93
CA ALA A 384 -0.35 2.41 -5.70
C ALA A 384 -0.08 1.07 -5.00
N ARG A 385 0.52 0.14 -5.76
CA ARG A 385 0.95 -1.17 -5.26
C ARG A 385 2.00 -1.04 -4.16
N THR A 386 2.33 -2.18 -3.51
CA THR A 386 3.47 -2.25 -2.58
C THR A 386 4.78 -1.96 -3.32
N GLY A 387 5.77 -1.38 -2.64
CA GLY A 387 7.09 -1.19 -3.23
C GLY A 387 7.73 0.19 -3.03
N GLY A 388 7.17 1.04 -2.16
CA GLY A 388 7.64 2.41 -1.90
C GLY A 388 6.86 3.48 -2.66
N TYR A 389 5.91 3.06 -3.52
CA TYR A 389 5.17 3.98 -4.39
C TYR A 389 4.29 4.96 -3.61
N ASN A 390 3.57 4.51 -2.59
CA ASN A 390 2.65 5.38 -1.83
C ASN A 390 3.39 6.45 -1.02
N LEU A 391 4.58 6.16 -0.49
CA LEU A 391 5.41 7.18 0.15
C LEU A 391 5.97 8.17 -0.89
N GLN A 392 6.41 7.69 -2.06
CA GLN A 392 6.83 8.58 -3.14
C GLN A 392 5.72 9.52 -3.60
N ILE A 393 4.47 9.04 -3.69
CA ILE A 393 3.30 9.89 -3.98
C ILE A 393 3.16 10.98 -2.91
N ALA A 394 3.31 10.61 -1.63
CA ALA A 394 3.24 11.56 -0.54
C ALA A 394 4.35 12.64 -0.63
N TRP A 395 5.58 12.22 -0.97
CA TRP A 395 6.70 13.15 -1.17
C TRP A 395 6.46 14.09 -2.36
N ALA A 396 6.11 13.53 -3.52
CA ALA A 396 5.97 14.29 -4.76
C ALA A 396 4.82 15.29 -4.69
N THR A 397 3.67 14.92 -4.15
CA THR A 397 2.51 15.81 -4.02
C THR A 397 2.74 16.90 -2.98
N ALA A 398 3.44 16.61 -1.87
CA ALA A 398 3.84 17.59 -0.88
C ALA A 398 4.79 18.65 -1.47
N GLN A 399 5.79 18.20 -2.21
CA GLN A 399 6.74 19.08 -2.90
C GLN A 399 6.04 19.95 -3.98
N ALA A 400 5.09 19.36 -4.72
CA ALA A 400 4.32 20.09 -5.74
C ALA A 400 3.48 21.22 -5.11
N ALA A 401 2.80 20.93 -3.99
CA ALA A 401 2.04 21.93 -3.26
C ALA A 401 2.93 23.09 -2.77
N VAL A 402 4.04 22.77 -2.14
CA VAL A 402 4.96 23.80 -1.60
C VAL A 402 5.60 24.63 -2.71
N ARG A 403 5.94 24.04 -3.87
CA ARG A 403 6.49 24.78 -5.01
C ARG A 403 5.51 25.81 -5.57
N ALA A 404 4.22 25.49 -5.56
CA ALA A 404 3.18 26.39 -6.05
C ALA A 404 2.94 27.58 -5.10
N ILE A 405 3.11 27.36 -3.79
CA ILE A 405 2.96 28.40 -2.78
C ILE A 405 4.15 29.37 -2.86
N GLY A 406 3.88 30.67 -3.00
CA GLY A 406 4.88 31.72 -3.09
C GLY A 406 5.41 32.02 -4.51
N ASN A 407 4.79 31.43 -5.55
CA ASN A 407 5.01 31.85 -6.95
C ASN A 407 3.94 32.84 -7.43
N ASP A 408 3.06 33.28 -6.52
CA ASP A 408 1.99 34.27 -6.81
C ASP A 408 2.48 35.73 -6.69
N THR A 409 3.82 35.97 -6.89
CA THR A 409 4.40 37.33 -6.98
C THR A 409 4.83 37.66 -8.40
#